data_265a0964cdced2c230d7a5882d5bb1f6
#
_entry.id   265a0964cdced2c230d7a5882d5bb1f6
#
_cell.length_a   1.000
_cell.length_b   1.000
_cell.length_c   1.000
_cell.angle_alpha   90.00
_cell.angle_beta   90.00
_cell.angle_gamma   90.00
#
_symmetry.space_group_name_H-M   'P 1'
#
loop_
_entity.id
_entity.type
_entity.pdbx_description
1 polymer ?
#
loop_
_entity_poly.entity_id
_entity_poly.type
_entity_poly.pdbx_seq_one_letter_code
_entity_poly.pdbx_strand_id
1 'polypeptide(L)'
;IIKIINHINSATSLESHIVLVKYLLSLPKIKKGYVVECGCFKGASSATISIICKIIDRELIIYDSFEGLPKNADGKRANYLHLSLKEEYKRGMYRGDLATVKKNIEKFGNIEVCKFRKGFFEKTLPNHKEKIEFIFLDVDLPSSTKVCIKYLWKKLQTNSYVFTDDSCDMENIRIWFDNKWWNKLFSTNSPGYIGSGCGLPLNADHSGLGYTIKKPLHKNFSQINWHK
;
A
#
# COMPACT_ATOMS: atom_id res chain seq x y z
N ILE A 1 -11.21 -8.62 -12.88
CA ILE A 1 -11.39 -7.46 -11.97
C ILE A 1 -12.87 -7.14 -11.83
N ILE A 2 -13.61 -6.84 -12.89
CA ILE A 2 -15.05 -6.50 -12.83
C ILE A 2 -15.85 -7.51 -12.01
N LYS A 3 -15.64 -8.83 -12.23
CA LYS A 3 -16.30 -9.88 -11.47
C LYS A 3 -15.94 -9.81 -9.96
N ILE A 4 -14.71 -9.48 -9.61
CA ILE A 4 -14.27 -9.33 -8.22
C ILE A 4 -15.03 -8.20 -7.54
N ILE A 5 -15.01 -7.00 -8.13
CA ILE A 5 -15.62 -5.79 -7.56
C ILE A 5 -17.14 -5.94 -7.43
N ASN A 6 -17.79 -6.62 -8.38
CA ASN A 6 -19.24 -6.83 -8.33
C ASN A 6 -19.68 -7.83 -7.24
N HIS A 7 -18.76 -8.65 -6.70
CA HIS A 7 -19.11 -9.70 -5.73
C HIS A 7 -18.45 -9.53 -4.37
N ILE A 8 -17.35 -8.81 -4.29
CA ILE A 8 -16.67 -8.50 -3.03
C ILE A 8 -16.80 -6.99 -2.79
N ASN A 9 -17.39 -6.63 -1.65
CA ASN A 9 -17.44 -5.22 -1.25
C ASN A 9 -16.00 -4.69 -1.14
N SER A 10 -15.63 -3.81 -2.04
CA SER A 10 -14.30 -3.20 -2.16
C SER A 10 -14.33 -1.75 -1.72
N ALA A 11 -13.34 -1.31 -0.95
CA ALA A 11 -13.09 0.09 -0.69
C ALA A 11 -12.23 0.72 -1.81
N THR A 12 -11.50 -0.13 -2.55
CA THR A 12 -10.62 0.27 -3.66
C THR A 12 -11.42 0.29 -4.98
N SER A 13 -11.23 1.32 -5.80
CA SER A 13 -11.96 1.51 -7.07
C SER A 13 -11.50 0.54 -8.17
N LEU A 14 -12.33 0.40 -9.23
CA LEU A 14 -11.98 -0.39 -10.42
C LEU A 14 -10.68 0.11 -11.06
N GLU A 15 -10.54 1.42 -11.18
CA GLU A 15 -9.37 2.08 -11.76
C GLU A 15 -8.11 1.80 -10.96
N SER A 16 -8.21 1.81 -9.63
CA SER A 16 -7.11 1.43 -8.74
C SER A 16 -6.67 -0.01 -8.96
N HIS A 17 -7.61 -0.95 -9.08
CA HIS A 17 -7.29 -2.34 -9.44
C HIS A 17 -6.58 -2.46 -10.79
N ILE A 18 -7.01 -1.70 -11.81
CA ILE A 18 -6.38 -1.69 -13.14
C ILE A 18 -4.94 -1.17 -13.04
N VAL A 19 -4.71 -0.10 -12.28
CA VAL A 19 -3.37 0.46 -12.05
C VAL A 19 -2.47 -0.55 -11.37
N LEU A 20 -2.93 -1.21 -10.29
CA LEU A 20 -2.15 -2.26 -9.61
C LEU A 20 -1.77 -3.39 -10.58
N VAL A 21 -2.72 -3.87 -11.38
CA VAL A 21 -2.48 -4.91 -12.40
C VAL A 21 -1.41 -4.48 -13.39
N LYS A 22 -1.52 -3.26 -13.94
CA LYS A 22 -0.53 -2.71 -14.89
C LYS A 22 0.89 -2.74 -14.32
N TYR A 23 1.06 -2.25 -13.11
CA TYR A 23 2.39 -2.16 -12.51
C TYR A 23 2.93 -3.53 -12.05
N LEU A 24 2.09 -4.42 -11.56
CA LEU A 24 2.49 -5.80 -11.22
C LEU A 24 2.94 -6.56 -12.46
N LEU A 25 2.23 -6.46 -13.59
CA LEU A 25 2.63 -7.08 -14.85
C LEU A 25 3.94 -6.50 -15.43
N SER A 26 4.31 -5.28 -15.04
CA SER A 26 5.56 -4.64 -15.45
C SER A 26 6.78 -5.05 -14.61
N LEU A 27 6.59 -5.86 -13.56
CA LEU A 27 7.72 -6.31 -12.73
C LEU A 27 8.72 -7.14 -13.52
N PRO A 28 10.04 -6.95 -13.28
CA PRO A 28 11.07 -7.67 -14.02
C PRO A 28 11.00 -9.20 -13.82
N LYS A 29 11.06 -9.97 -14.89
CA LYS A 29 11.01 -11.44 -14.83
C LYS A 29 12.17 -12.07 -14.05
N ILE A 30 13.34 -11.44 -14.08
CA ILE A 30 14.59 -11.96 -13.50
C ILE A 30 14.67 -11.67 -12.00
N LYS A 31 14.11 -10.55 -11.55
CA LYS A 31 14.17 -10.12 -10.15
C LYS A 31 13.06 -10.81 -9.37
N LYS A 32 13.43 -11.61 -8.37
CA LYS A 32 12.45 -12.34 -7.55
C LYS A 32 12.35 -11.74 -6.16
N GLY A 33 11.13 -11.38 -5.78
CA GLY A 33 10.74 -10.88 -4.47
C GLY A 33 9.26 -11.13 -4.23
N TYR A 34 8.82 -10.87 -3.03
CA TYR A 34 7.41 -10.97 -2.66
C TYR A 34 6.66 -9.71 -3.03
N VAL A 35 5.39 -9.88 -3.36
CA VAL A 35 4.40 -8.81 -3.34
C VAL A 35 3.82 -8.76 -1.93
N VAL A 36 3.72 -7.58 -1.35
CA VAL A 36 3.20 -7.38 0.00
C VAL A 36 1.99 -6.46 -0.07
N GLU A 37 0.90 -6.85 0.57
CA GLU A 37 -0.29 -6.06 0.80
C GLU A 37 -0.46 -5.85 2.30
N CYS A 38 -0.69 -4.60 2.72
CA CYS A 38 -1.04 -4.23 4.08
C CYS A 38 -2.41 -3.56 4.07
N GLY A 39 -3.37 -4.18 4.79
CA GLY A 39 -4.78 -3.85 4.71
C GLY A 39 -5.44 -4.55 3.51
N CYS A 40 -6.41 -5.38 3.77
CA CYS A 40 -7.09 -6.13 2.71
C CYS A 40 -8.62 -6.07 2.79
N PHE A 41 -9.17 -5.50 3.86
CA PHE A 41 -10.60 -5.42 4.12
C PHE A 41 -11.30 -6.77 3.87
N LYS A 42 -12.13 -6.90 2.82
CA LYS A 42 -12.81 -8.14 2.45
C LYS A 42 -12.09 -8.94 1.35
N GLY A 43 -10.88 -8.52 0.95
CA GLY A 43 -10.00 -9.26 0.06
C GLY A 43 -10.22 -9.02 -1.44
N ALA A 44 -10.84 -7.90 -1.84
CA ALA A 44 -11.03 -7.59 -3.26
C ALA A 44 -9.70 -7.28 -3.96
N SER A 45 -8.89 -6.40 -3.38
CA SER A 45 -7.54 -6.08 -3.85
C SER A 45 -6.64 -7.32 -3.81
N SER A 46 -6.68 -8.08 -2.70
CA SER A 46 -5.94 -9.35 -2.55
C SER A 46 -6.28 -10.35 -3.65
N ALA A 47 -7.58 -10.52 -3.99
CA ALA A 47 -8.00 -11.41 -5.05
C ALA A 47 -7.42 -10.97 -6.42
N THR A 48 -7.47 -9.68 -6.73
CA THR A 48 -6.89 -9.13 -7.96
C THR A 48 -5.38 -9.33 -8.00
N ILE A 49 -4.67 -8.94 -6.94
CA ILE A 49 -3.21 -9.04 -6.85
C ILE A 49 -2.78 -10.51 -6.95
N SER A 50 -3.49 -11.44 -6.29
CA SER A 50 -3.14 -12.86 -6.29
C SER A 50 -3.22 -13.50 -7.68
N ILE A 51 -4.20 -13.10 -8.52
CA ILE A 51 -4.27 -13.55 -9.92
C ILE A 51 -3.00 -13.15 -10.68
N ILE A 52 -2.58 -11.89 -10.51
CA ILE A 52 -1.40 -11.40 -11.21
C ILE A 52 -0.14 -12.05 -10.65
N CYS A 53 -0.04 -12.22 -9.33
CA CYS A 53 1.07 -12.94 -8.71
C CYS A 53 1.25 -14.34 -9.27
N LYS A 54 0.15 -15.08 -9.51
CA LYS A 54 0.19 -16.40 -10.18
C LYS A 54 0.74 -16.30 -11.60
N ILE A 55 0.32 -15.30 -12.37
CA ILE A 55 0.75 -15.09 -13.76
C ILE A 55 2.25 -14.78 -13.85
N ILE A 56 2.76 -13.97 -12.92
CA ILE A 56 4.16 -13.51 -12.94
C ILE A 56 5.10 -14.36 -12.07
N ASP A 57 4.63 -15.50 -11.54
CA ASP A 57 5.38 -16.39 -10.64
C ASP A 57 5.91 -15.67 -9.40
N ARG A 58 4.99 -15.06 -8.65
CA ARG A 58 5.25 -14.38 -7.36
C ARG A 58 4.30 -14.87 -6.28
N GLU A 59 4.73 -14.73 -5.03
CA GLU A 59 3.88 -14.95 -3.87
C GLU A 59 3.43 -13.62 -3.28
N LEU A 60 2.19 -13.60 -2.77
CA LEU A 60 1.57 -12.48 -2.10
C LEU A 60 1.55 -12.70 -0.59
N ILE A 61 2.15 -11.76 0.18
CA ILE A 61 2.02 -11.75 1.64
C ILE A 61 1.00 -10.67 2.02
N ILE A 62 -0.06 -11.10 2.69
CA ILE A 62 -1.17 -10.25 3.13
C ILE A 62 -1.07 -10.04 4.63
N TYR A 63 -0.87 -8.78 5.03
CA TYR A 63 -0.87 -8.34 6.42
C TYR A 63 -2.18 -7.62 6.72
N ASP A 64 -2.93 -8.12 7.70
CA ASP A 64 -4.16 -7.48 8.18
C ASP A 64 -4.44 -7.91 9.62
N SER A 65 -5.12 -7.08 10.38
CA SER A 65 -5.62 -7.45 11.70
C SER A 65 -6.71 -8.50 11.59
N PHE A 66 -7.52 -8.46 10.52
CA PHE A 66 -8.78 -9.16 10.31
C PHE A 66 -9.83 -8.82 11.39
N GLU A 67 -9.62 -7.70 12.08
CA GLU A 67 -10.47 -7.16 13.13
C GLU A 67 -10.89 -5.70 12.83
N GLY A 68 -10.41 -5.15 11.70
CA GLY A 68 -10.58 -3.75 11.32
C GLY A 68 -9.61 -2.81 12.04
N LEU A 69 -9.89 -1.51 12.02
CA LEU A 69 -9.02 -0.50 12.58
C LEU A 69 -8.81 -0.65 14.09
N PRO A 70 -7.62 -0.26 14.63
CA PRO A 70 -7.30 -0.37 16.06
C PRO A 70 -8.11 0.60 16.93
N LYS A 71 -8.05 0.43 18.26
CA LYS A 71 -8.76 1.27 19.22
C LYS A 71 -8.31 2.74 19.19
N ASN A 72 -7.04 2.97 18.95
CA ASN A 72 -6.42 4.30 18.91
C ASN A 72 -6.19 4.70 17.45
N ALA A 73 -7.24 4.65 16.63
CA ALA A 73 -7.19 5.12 15.26
C ALA A 73 -6.86 6.61 15.26
N ASP A 74 -5.75 6.99 14.64
CA ASP A 74 -5.36 8.37 14.39
C ASP A 74 -5.75 8.77 12.96
N GLY A 75 -5.68 10.07 12.72
CA GLY A 75 -6.04 10.61 11.43
C GLY A 75 -7.53 10.91 11.30
N LYS A 76 -7.81 11.73 10.34
CA LYS A 76 -9.17 12.11 9.94
C LYS A 76 -9.23 11.88 8.44
N ARG A 77 -10.28 11.30 7.97
CA ARG A 77 -10.56 11.18 6.54
C ARG A 77 -10.78 12.59 5.95
N ALA A 78 -9.69 13.33 5.81
CA ALA A 78 -9.65 14.66 5.25
C ALA A 78 -9.14 14.59 3.83
N ASN A 79 -10.05 14.33 2.90
CA ASN A 79 -9.77 14.49 1.49
C ASN A 79 -9.50 15.98 1.23
N TYR A 80 -8.36 16.33 0.61
CA TYR A 80 -8.03 17.72 0.28
C TYR A 80 -9.04 18.36 -0.71
N LEU A 81 -9.77 17.56 -1.47
CA LEU A 81 -10.84 18.01 -2.36
C LEU A 81 -12.17 18.23 -1.65
N HIS A 82 -12.37 17.61 -0.49
CA HIS A 82 -13.58 17.72 0.32
C HIS A 82 -13.24 18.16 1.73
N LEU A 83 -12.77 19.40 1.88
CA LEU A 83 -12.39 20.01 3.18
C LEU A 83 -13.47 19.95 4.27
N SER A 84 -14.72 19.67 3.90
CA SER A 84 -15.88 19.58 4.80
C SER A 84 -16.10 18.17 5.39
N LEU A 85 -15.53 17.11 4.83
CA LEU A 85 -15.75 15.74 5.31
C LEU A 85 -14.64 15.34 6.28
N LYS A 86 -14.84 15.66 7.56
CA LYS A 86 -14.00 15.18 8.66
C LYS A 86 -14.71 13.99 9.30
N GLU A 87 -14.65 12.82 8.69
CA GLU A 87 -15.05 11.59 9.34
C GLU A 87 -13.91 11.07 10.20
N GLU A 88 -14.20 10.80 11.47
CA GLU A 88 -13.23 10.19 12.37
C GLU A 88 -13.22 8.67 12.13
N TYR A 89 -12.04 8.10 12.01
CA TYR A 89 -11.86 6.66 11.99
C TYR A 89 -12.25 6.05 13.34
N LYS A 90 -13.01 4.97 13.31
CA LYS A 90 -13.49 4.27 14.50
C LYS A 90 -12.93 2.85 14.56
N ARG A 91 -12.73 2.36 15.77
CA ARG A 91 -12.34 0.96 15.98
C ARG A 91 -13.27 0.00 15.22
N GLY A 92 -12.66 -0.98 14.53
CA GLY A 92 -13.38 -2.02 13.80
C GLY A 92 -13.93 -1.60 12.45
N MET A 93 -13.75 -0.33 12.02
CA MET A 93 -14.02 0.05 10.62
C MET A 93 -13.16 -0.78 9.68
N TYR A 94 -13.64 -1.01 8.47
CA TYR A 94 -12.97 -1.82 7.43
C TYR A 94 -12.62 -3.24 7.87
N ARG A 95 -13.46 -3.84 8.71
CA ARG A 95 -13.28 -5.24 9.14
C ARG A 95 -13.64 -6.21 8.03
N GLY A 96 -12.71 -7.12 7.72
CA GLY A 96 -12.96 -8.37 7.00
C GLY A 96 -12.33 -9.53 7.78
N ASP A 97 -13.14 -10.47 8.30
CA ASP A 97 -12.58 -11.60 9.02
C ASP A 97 -11.79 -12.53 8.07
N LEU A 98 -10.78 -13.21 8.62
CA LEU A 98 -9.84 -14.02 7.84
C LEU A 98 -10.54 -15.13 7.03
N ALA A 99 -11.60 -15.75 7.56
CA ALA A 99 -12.30 -16.83 6.86
C ALA A 99 -13.04 -16.29 5.63
N THR A 100 -13.70 -15.15 5.75
CA THR A 100 -14.36 -14.45 4.64
C THR A 100 -13.35 -14.03 3.58
N VAL A 101 -12.22 -13.43 3.98
CA VAL A 101 -11.16 -13.03 3.03
C VAL A 101 -10.62 -14.22 2.27
N LYS A 102 -10.28 -15.31 2.94
CA LYS A 102 -9.83 -16.55 2.30
C LYS A 102 -10.84 -17.09 1.30
N LYS A 103 -12.11 -17.22 1.69
CA LYS A 103 -13.22 -17.68 0.83
C LYS A 103 -13.35 -16.79 -0.42
N ASN A 104 -13.22 -15.48 -0.27
CA ASN A 104 -13.28 -14.55 -1.39
C ASN A 104 -12.12 -14.75 -2.35
N ILE A 105 -10.89 -14.91 -1.84
CA ILE A 105 -9.70 -15.13 -2.66
C ILE A 105 -9.75 -16.54 -3.33
N GLU A 106 -10.22 -17.57 -2.65
CA GLU A 106 -10.45 -18.89 -3.24
C GLU A 106 -11.42 -18.85 -4.42
N LYS A 107 -12.49 -18.07 -4.27
CA LYS A 107 -13.55 -17.98 -5.30
C LYS A 107 -13.18 -17.09 -6.47
N PHE A 108 -12.48 -15.99 -6.23
CA PHE A 108 -12.30 -14.92 -7.22
C PHE A 108 -10.84 -14.60 -7.53
N GLY A 109 -9.88 -15.14 -6.78
CA GLY A 109 -8.45 -14.93 -6.94
C GLY A 109 -7.68 -16.24 -7.06
N ASN A 110 -6.45 -16.25 -6.54
CA ASN A 110 -5.61 -17.44 -6.45
C ASN A 110 -5.01 -17.57 -5.04
N ILE A 111 -5.67 -18.38 -4.19
CA ILE A 111 -5.29 -18.56 -2.78
C ILE A 111 -3.92 -19.24 -2.61
N GLU A 112 -3.50 -20.06 -3.57
CA GLU A 112 -2.26 -20.86 -3.50
C GLU A 112 -1.00 -19.99 -3.40
N VAL A 113 -1.03 -18.79 -3.97
CA VAL A 113 0.09 -17.84 -3.91
C VAL A 113 0.04 -16.93 -2.69
N CYS A 114 -0.98 -17.05 -1.83
CA CYS A 114 -1.23 -16.14 -0.73
C CYS A 114 -0.68 -16.66 0.60
N LYS A 115 0.04 -15.80 1.33
CA LYS A 115 0.50 -16.03 2.70
C LYS A 115 -0.14 -15.00 3.63
N PHE A 116 -0.91 -15.43 4.59
CA PHE A 116 -1.61 -14.55 5.54
C PHE A 116 -0.80 -14.32 6.81
N ARG A 117 -0.72 -13.09 7.26
CA ARG A 117 -0.09 -12.63 8.51
C ARG A 117 -1.12 -11.88 9.35
N LYS A 118 -1.88 -12.64 10.17
CA LYS A 118 -2.94 -12.09 11.02
C LYS A 118 -2.38 -11.34 12.22
N GLY A 119 -2.79 -10.10 12.42
CA GLY A 119 -2.50 -9.25 13.57
C GLY A 119 -2.20 -7.82 13.16
N PHE A 120 -2.22 -6.92 14.14
CA PHE A 120 -1.85 -5.53 13.92
C PHE A 120 -0.39 -5.40 13.46
N PHE A 121 -0.11 -4.42 12.63
CA PHE A 121 1.17 -4.24 11.93
C PHE A 121 2.36 -4.15 12.89
N GLU A 122 2.21 -3.51 14.06
CA GLU A 122 3.25 -3.39 15.09
C GLU A 122 3.72 -4.74 15.61
N LYS A 123 2.86 -5.76 15.55
CA LYS A 123 3.17 -7.12 16.05
C LYS A 123 3.68 -8.05 14.94
N THR A 124 3.18 -7.87 13.72
CA THR A 124 3.44 -8.81 12.62
C THR A 124 4.62 -8.40 11.76
N LEU A 125 4.75 -7.12 11.41
CA LEU A 125 5.78 -6.61 10.50
C LEU A 125 7.22 -6.68 11.05
N PRO A 126 7.50 -6.59 12.36
CA PRO A 126 8.86 -6.79 12.88
C PRO A 126 9.49 -8.14 12.48
N ASN A 127 8.66 -9.14 12.22
CA ASN A 127 9.07 -10.49 11.86
C ASN A 127 9.21 -10.71 10.34
N HIS A 128 8.97 -9.70 9.52
CA HIS A 128 9.12 -9.80 8.07
C HIS A 128 10.60 -9.94 7.68
N LYS A 129 10.93 -11.01 6.97
CA LYS A 129 12.33 -11.31 6.58
C LYS A 129 12.54 -11.29 5.07
N GLU A 130 11.50 -11.44 4.32
CA GLU A 130 11.48 -11.65 2.88
C GLU A 130 11.90 -10.38 2.11
N LYS A 131 12.54 -10.54 0.95
CA LYS A 131 12.79 -9.44 0.01
C LYS A 131 11.50 -9.07 -0.71
N ILE A 132 11.24 -7.79 -0.86
CA ILE A 132 9.99 -7.27 -1.42
C ILE A 132 10.27 -6.62 -2.77
N GLU A 133 9.40 -6.85 -3.72
CA GLU A 133 9.44 -6.29 -5.08
C GLU A 133 8.32 -5.29 -5.35
N PHE A 134 7.23 -5.38 -4.59
CA PHE A 134 6.08 -4.50 -4.70
C PHE A 134 5.35 -4.42 -3.36
N ILE A 135 4.93 -3.22 -2.95
CA ILE A 135 4.12 -3.00 -1.76
C ILE A 135 2.85 -2.27 -2.17
N PHE A 136 1.71 -2.75 -1.68
CA PHE A 136 0.45 -2.03 -1.67
C PHE A 136 0.02 -1.76 -0.23
N LEU A 137 -0.20 -0.49 0.10
CA LEU A 137 -0.68 -0.02 1.40
C LEU A 137 -2.08 0.54 1.23
N ASP A 138 -3.03 -0.04 1.94
CA ASP A 138 -4.42 0.41 2.08
C ASP A 138 -4.76 0.29 3.57
N VAL A 139 -4.23 1.23 4.34
CA VAL A 139 -4.15 1.12 5.81
C VAL A 139 -4.81 2.27 6.54
N ASP A 140 -5.38 3.22 5.79
CA ASP A 140 -6.14 4.38 6.26
C ASP A 140 -5.35 5.35 7.18
N LEU A 141 -4.67 4.80 8.19
CA LEU A 141 -4.12 5.58 9.31
C LEU A 141 -2.67 6.01 9.07
N PRO A 142 -2.31 7.27 9.33
CA PRO A 142 -0.92 7.76 9.27
C PRO A 142 0.03 6.96 10.16
N SER A 143 -0.42 6.54 11.34
CA SER A 143 0.37 5.66 12.23
C SER A 143 0.64 4.31 11.61
N SER A 144 -0.37 3.69 10.99
CA SER A 144 -0.25 2.40 10.29
C SER A 144 0.71 2.51 9.10
N THR A 145 0.58 3.57 8.28
CA THR A 145 1.48 3.86 7.17
C THR A 145 2.93 3.98 7.64
N LYS A 146 3.18 4.73 8.72
CA LYS A 146 4.53 4.85 9.31
C LYS A 146 5.09 3.52 9.78
N VAL A 147 4.26 2.68 10.41
CA VAL A 147 4.68 1.34 10.86
C VAL A 147 5.03 0.46 9.68
N CYS A 148 4.20 0.42 8.64
CA CYS A 148 4.47 -0.33 7.42
C CYS A 148 5.78 0.09 6.77
N ILE A 149 5.99 1.39 6.55
CA ILE A 149 7.23 1.92 5.97
C ILE A 149 8.43 1.56 6.85
N LYS A 150 8.35 1.74 8.17
CA LYS A 150 9.44 1.46 9.12
C LYS A 150 10.02 0.06 8.94
N TYR A 151 9.18 -0.94 8.77
CA TYR A 151 9.61 -2.34 8.72
C TYR A 151 9.84 -2.85 7.28
N LEU A 152 9.05 -2.39 6.32
CA LEU A 152 9.08 -2.94 4.96
C LEU A 152 10.07 -2.20 4.05
N TRP A 153 10.32 -0.90 4.27
CA TRP A 153 11.18 -0.11 3.37
C TRP A 153 12.58 -0.69 3.18
N LYS A 154 13.21 -1.17 4.25
CA LYS A 154 14.55 -1.77 4.16
C LYS A 154 14.55 -3.09 3.36
N LYS A 155 13.44 -3.81 3.33
CA LYS A 155 13.26 -5.07 2.62
C LYS A 155 12.85 -4.86 1.15
N LEU A 156 12.29 -3.70 0.83
CA LEU A 156 11.92 -3.33 -0.53
C LEU A 156 13.20 -3.21 -1.38
N GLN A 157 13.18 -3.82 -2.54
CA GLN A 157 14.30 -3.78 -3.49
C GLN A 157 14.36 -2.42 -4.19
N THR A 158 15.56 -2.05 -4.67
CA THR A 158 15.78 -0.83 -5.45
C THR A 158 14.98 -0.87 -6.75
N ASN A 159 14.43 0.28 -7.16
CA ASN A 159 13.52 0.45 -8.31
C ASN A 159 12.18 -0.29 -8.17
N SER A 160 11.81 -0.65 -6.96
CA SER A 160 10.50 -1.23 -6.65
C SER A 160 9.52 -0.17 -6.16
N TYR A 161 8.23 -0.46 -6.32
CA TYR A 161 7.13 0.47 -6.04
C TYR A 161 6.53 0.23 -4.66
N VAL A 162 6.11 1.34 -4.03
CA VAL A 162 5.12 1.34 -2.96
C VAL A 162 3.91 2.12 -3.46
N PHE A 163 2.80 1.45 -3.60
CA PHE A 163 1.49 2.06 -3.87
C PHE A 163 0.73 2.26 -2.58
N THR A 164 -0.04 3.34 -2.49
CA THR A 164 -1.00 3.56 -1.40
C THR A 164 -2.36 3.95 -1.95
N ASP A 165 -3.43 3.51 -1.28
CA ASP A 165 -4.80 3.92 -1.60
C ASP A 165 -5.13 5.30 -0.98
N ASP A 166 -4.46 5.64 0.13
CA ASP A 166 -4.69 6.87 0.91
C ASP A 166 -4.07 8.14 0.29
N SER A 167 -4.00 8.22 -1.03
CA SER A 167 -3.31 9.34 -1.71
C SER A 167 -4.09 10.65 -1.69
N CYS A 168 -5.32 10.64 -1.20
CA CYS A 168 -6.13 11.83 -0.98
C CYS A 168 -6.05 12.35 0.46
N ASP A 169 -5.45 11.57 1.38
CA ASP A 169 -5.29 11.95 2.78
C ASP A 169 -3.99 12.72 2.98
N MET A 170 -4.10 14.00 3.31
CA MET A 170 -2.94 14.89 3.50
C MET A 170 -2.01 14.44 4.63
N GLU A 171 -2.53 13.79 5.67
CA GLU A 171 -1.70 13.31 6.78
C GLU A 171 -0.86 12.11 6.35
N ASN A 172 -1.41 11.22 5.52
CA ASN A 172 -0.68 10.12 4.90
C ASN A 172 0.34 10.63 3.86
N ILE A 173 -0.04 11.58 3.01
CA ILE A 173 0.84 12.16 1.98
C ILE A 173 2.06 12.83 2.61
N ARG A 174 1.88 13.60 3.68
CA ARG A 174 2.97 14.31 4.37
C ARG A 174 4.12 13.39 4.80
N ILE A 175 3.84 12.13 5.12
CA ILE A 175 4.85 11.16 5.51
C ILE A 175 5.92 10.99 4.41
N TRP A 176 5.51 11.02 3.14
CA TRP A 176 6.39 10.82 1.99
C TRP A 176 7.27 12.03 1.66
N PHE A 177 7.08 13.16 2.34
CA PHE A 177 7.87 14.39 2.21
C PHE A 177 8.55 14.81 3.52
N ASP A 178 8.40 14.06 4.61
CA ASP A 178 9.00 14.34 5.92
C ASP A 178 10.47 13.92 5.97
N ASN A 179 11.36 14.75 5.44
CA ASN A 179 12.80 14.50 5.44
C ASN A 179 13.37 14.23 6.83
N LYS A 180 12.83 14.84 7.91
CA LYS A 180 13.32 14.63 9.27
C LYS A 180 13.03 13.21 9.73
N TRP A 181 11.82 12.72 9.49
CA TRP A 181 11.41 11.37 9.84
C TRP A 181 12.18 10.31 9.01
N TRP A 182 12.32 10.52 7.70
CA TRP A 182 13.04 9.61 6.81
C TRP A 182 14.53 9.55 7.14
N ASN A 183 15.17 10.69 7.39
CA ASN A 183 16.58 10.73 7.77
C ASN A 183 16.84 10.02 9.09
N LYS A 184 15.99 10.22 10.09
CA LYS A 184 16.07 9.54 11.40
C LYS A 184 16.02 8.01 11.28
N LEU A 185 15.17 7.46 10.40
CA LEU A 185 14.94 6.01 10.31
C LEU A 185 15.84 5.30 9.31
N PHE A 186 16.18 5.97 8.21
CA PHE A 186 16.81 5.35 7.06
C PHE A 186 18.11 6.02 6.64
N SER A 187 18.48 7.13 7.26
CA SER A 187 19.63 7.97 6.89
C SER A 187 19.56 8.44 5.42
N THR A 188 18.35 8.74 4.95
CA THR A 188 18.06 9.22 3.59
C THR A 188 17.03 10.34 3.64
N ASN A 189 16.97 11.12 2.58
CA ASN A 189 15.85 12.02 2.36
C ASN A 189 14.56 11.22 2.05
N SER A 190 13.42 11.85 2.24
CA SER A 190 12.14 11.30 1.83
C SER A 190 12.13 11.01 0.32
N PRO A 191 11.49 9.92 -0.11
CA PRO A 191 11.51 9.53 -1.52
C PRO A 191 10.64 10.42 -2.42
N GLY A 192 9.79 11.27 -1.82
CA GLY A 192 8.71 11.93 -2.53
C GLY A 192 7.58 10.98 -2.89
N TYR A 193 6.56 11.52 -3.55
CA TYR A 193 5.36 10.78 -3.82
C TYR A 193 4.62 11.33 -5.05
N ILE A 194 4.01 10.46 -5.83
CA ILE A 194 3.21 10.80 -7.00
C ILE A 194 1.80 10.26 -6.77
N GLY A 195 0.80 11.13 -6.82
CA GLY A 195 -0.59 10.73 -6.59
C GLY A 195 -1.55 11.91 -6.64
N SER A 196 -2.82 11.67 -6.40
CA SER A 196 -3.87 12.68 -6.48
C SER A 196 -3.64 13.90 -5.58
N GLY A 197 -3.06 13.71 -4.41
CA GLY A 197 -2.69 14.79 -3.50
C GLY A 197 -1.47 15.62 -3.92
N CYS A 198 -0.77 15.25 -4.99
CA CYS A 198 0.47 15.88 -5.44
C CYS A 198 0.29 16.70 -6.73
N GLY A 199 -0.92 17.19 -7.00
CA GLY A 199 -1.20 18.07 -8.15
C GLY A 199 -1.37 17.35 -9.48
N LEU A 200 -1.45 16.04 -9.50
CA LEU A 200 -1.85 15.33 -10.70
C LEU A 200 -3.34 15.54 -11.00
N PRO A 201 -3.72 15.71 -12.29
CA PRO A 201 -5.11 15.88 -12.70
C PRO A 201 -5.90 14.57 -12.64
N LEU A 202 -5.76 13.86 -11.52
CA LEU A 202 -6.54 12.65 -11.28
C LEU A 202 -7.87 13.06 -10.69
N ASN A 203 -8.92 12.63 -11.32
CA ASN A 203 -10.23 12.76 -10.74
C ASN A 203 -10.28 11.91 -9.47
N ALA A 204 -10.42 12.53 -8.32
CA ALA A 204 -10.39 11.85 -7.03
C ALA A 204 -11.49 10.79 -6.89
N ASP A 205 -12.55 10.91 -7.72
CA ASP A 205 -13.63 9.94 -7.76
C ASP A 205 -13.26 8.65 -8.50
N HIS A 206 -12.11 8.61 -9.19
CA HIS A 206 -11.74 7.49 -10.04
C HIS A 206 -10.51 6.70 -9.60
N SER A 207 -9.56 7.29 -8.86
CA SER A 207 -8.43 6.54 -8.29
C SER A 207 -7.87 7.23 -7.07
N GLY A 208 -7.91 6.56 -5.93
CA GLY A 208 -7.22 6.97 -4.70
C GLY A 208 -5.73 6.62 -4.68
N LEU A 209 -5.20 5.99 -5.73
CA LEU A 209 -3.82 5.51 -5.72
C LEU A 209 -2.79 6.61 -5.95
N GLY A 210 -1.77 6.55 -5.12
CA GLY A 210 -0.51 7.20 -5.41
C GLY A 210 0.65 6.25 -5.16
N TYR A 211 1.87 6.66 -5.48
CA TYR A 211 3.02 5.79 -5.33
C TYR A 211 4.33 6.53 -5.12
N THR A 212 5.30 5.78 -4.60
CA THR A 212 6.72 6.15 -4.63
C THR A 212 7.56 4.99 -5.17
N ILE A 213 8.79 5.29 -5.57
CA ILE A 213 9.77 4.30 -6.05
C ILE A 213 11.00 4.38 -5.15
N LYS A 214 11.45 3.23 -4.66
CA LYS A 214 12.71 3.17 -3.94
C LYS A 214 13.88 3.34 -4.89
N LYS A 215 14.46 4.53 -4.94
CA LYS A 215 15.64 4.83 -5.76
C LYS A 215 16.91 4.30 -5.11
N PRO A 216 17.96 4.02 -5.90
CA PRO A 216 19.30 3.78 -5.37
C PRO A 216 19.75 4.99 -4.54
N LEU A 217 20.48 4.72 -3.46
CA LEU A 217 21.15 5.78 -2.71
C LEU A 217 22.28 6.32 -3.59
N HIS A 218 22.07 7.46 -4.23
CA HIS A 218 23.15 8.19 -4.88
C HIS A 218 23.97 8.90 -3.79
N LYS A 219 25.20 8.49 -3.61
CA LYS A 219 26.13 9.12 -2.65
C LYS A 219 26.42 10.59 -2.93
N ASN A 220 26.04 11.10 -4.11
CA ASN A 220 26.42 12.43 -4.62
C ASN A 220 25.24 13.36 -4.94
N PHE A 221 24.04 13.16 -4.39
CA PHE A 221 22.93 14.09 -4.62
C PHE A 221 23.20 15.51 -4.06
N SER A 222 24.12 15.63 -3.10
CA SER A 222 24.57 16.93 -2.55
C SER A 222 25.45 17.76 -3.50
N GLN A 223 25.87 17.21 -4.63
CA GLN A 223 26.77 17.88 -5.58
C GLN A 223 26.10 18.34 -6.89
N ILE A 224 24.79 18.12 -7.05
CA ILE A 224 24.09 18.68 -8.20
C ILE A 224 23.84 20.16 -7.92
N ASN A 225 24.67 20.98 -8.49
CA ASN A 225 24.50 22.43 -8.43
C ASN A 225 23.40 22.86 -9.43
N TRP A 226 22.16 23.01 -8.92
CA TRP A 226 20.99 23.38 -9.70
C TRP A 226 21.02 24.83 -10.23
N HIS A 227 22.09 25.58 -9.94
CA HIS A 227 22.28 26.99 -10.31
C HIS A 227 23.28 27.19 -11.43
N LYS A 228 23.57 26.17 -12.25
CA LYS A 228 24.31 26.33 -13.49
C LYS A 228 23.44 26.12 -14.70
#